data_56f9f7bb75e17ca345e6207a4bae24f9
#
_entry.id   56f9f7bb75e17ca345e6207a4bae24f9
#
_cell.length_a   1.000
_cell.length_b   1.000
_cell.length_c   1.000
_cell.angle_alpha   90.00
_cell.angle_beta   90.00
_cell.angle_gamma   90.00
#
_symmetry.space_group_name_H-M   'P 1'
#
loop_
_entity.id
_entity.type
_entity.pdbx_description
1 polymer ?
#
loop_
_entity_poly.entity_id
_entity_poly.type
_entity_poly.pdbx_seq_one_letter_code
_entity_poly.pdbx_strand_id
1 'polypeptide(L)'
;SRSISPENFTGKKGKGGMATEGTGAAAARDLGQGWKVSPSVVVEAGSTFTMANIQGPGTIEQIWLTPTGNWRMSILRIYWDDQEHPSVECPIGDFFACGWGQYAQVSSLAVCVNPGSAFNCYWSMPFAKRCRMTLENIADEDMYLYYQINYSEAPVANNAAYFHAQFRSTNPLTYKEVYTIVDGIEGHGHYAGT
;
A
#
# COMPACT_ATOMS: atom_id res chain seq x y z
N SER A 1 12.62 -13.17 5.19
CA SER A 1 11.71 -12.01 5.24
C SER A 1 12.49 -10.71 5.23
N ARG A 2 11.85 -9.66 4.76
CA ARG A 2 12.34 -8.28 4.65
C ARG A 2 11.23 -7.32 5.05
N SER A 3 11.63 -6.07 5.34
CA SER A 3 10.69 -4.99 5.64
C SER A 3 11.18 -3.69 5.02
N ILE A 4 10.32 -3.01 4.29
CA ILE A 4 10.50 -1.63 3.84
C ILE A 4 9.68 -0.71 4.72
N SER A 5 10.27 0.39 5.15
CA SER A 5 9.62 1.46 5.91
C SER A 5 10.42 2.75 5.73
N PRO A 6 9.96 3.91 6.23
CA PRO A 6 10.75 5.14 6.22
C PRO A 6 12.09 5.04 6.96
N GLU A 7 12.23 4.08 7.87
CA GLU A 7 13.52 3.76 8.53
C GLU A 7 14.45 2.86 7.68
N ASN A 8 13.94 2.28 6.57
CA ASN A 8 14.69 1.39 5.69
C ASN A 8 14.02 1.28 4.31
N PHE A 9 14.20 2.27 3.46
CA PHE A 9 13.55 2.32 2.12
C PHE A 9 13.97 1.18 1.18
N THR A 10 15.09 0.54 1.41
CA THR A 10 15.61 -0.52 0.54
C THR A 10 15.24 -1.93 1.00
N GLY A 11 14.69 -2.09 2.20
CA GLY A 11 14.43 -3.40 2.80
C GLY A 11 15.69 -4.23 3.10
N LYS A 12 16.90 -3.63 3.05
CA LYS A 12 18.14 -4.35 3.31
C LYS A 12 18.19 -4.90 4.72
N LYS A 13 18.62 -6.16 4.84
CA LYS A 13 18.78 -6.84 6.13
C LYS A 13 19.73 -6.07 7.05
N GLY A 14 19.34 -5.87 8.29
CA GLY A 14 20.12 -5.17 9.31
C GLY A 14 20.19 -3.64 9.11
N LYS A 15 19.36 -3.06 8.25
CA LYS A 15 19.31 -1.61 8.00
C LYS A 15 18.05 -0.91 8.57
N GLY A 16 17.21 -1.63 9.29
CA GLY A 16 16.10 -1.02 10.03
C GLY A 16 16.60 -0.13 11.16
N GLY A 17 15.98 1.03 11.36
CA GLY A 17 16.35 2.00 12.39
C GLY A 17 17.72 2.69 12.17
N MET A 18 18.25 2.66 10.94
CA MET A 18 19.56 3.25 10.64
C MET A 18 19.46 4.65 10.03
N ALA A 19 18.27 5.22 9.93
CA ALA A 19 18.08 6.58 9.47
C ALA A 19 18.77 7.59 10.41
N THR A 20 19.41 8.61 9.85
CA THR A 20 20.02 9.73 10.57
C THR A 20 19.25 11.03 10.40
N GLU A 21 18.34 11.05 9.43
CA GLU A 21 17.46 12.17 9.09
C GLU A 21 16.05 11.66 8.87
N GLY A 22 15.03 12.50 9.07
CA GLY A 22 13.64 12.16 8.83
C GLY A 22 12.67 13.00 9.67
N THR A 23 11.40 12.71 9.52
CA THR A 23 10.31 13.48 10.14
C THR A 23 10.31 13.45 11.68
N GLY A 24 10.97 12.46 12.28
CA GLY A 24 11.12 12.31 13.73
C GLY A 24 12.46 12.83 14.28
N ALA A 25 13.37 13.34 13.43
CA ALA A 25 14.71 13.73 13.84
C ALA A 25 14.74 14.74 14.98
N ALA A 26 13.83 15.72 14.99
CA ALA A 26 13.73 16.72 16.06
C ALA A 26 13.30 16.09 17.40
N ALA A 27 12.40 15.12 17.39
CA ALA A 27 11.98 14.41 18.58
C ALA A 27 13.04 13.41 19.09
N ALA A 28 13.78 12.82 18.16
CA ALA A 28 14.82 11.84 18.46
C ALA A 28 16.23 12.45 18.70
N ARG A 29 16.39 13.78 18.68
CA ARG A 29 17.66 14.48 18.69
C ARG A 29 18.62 14.06 19.81
N ASP A 30 18.09 13.78 21.00
CA ASP A 30 18.87 13.41 22.17
C ASP A 30 19.18 11.89 22.25
N LEU A 31 18.46 11.07 21.47
CA LEU A 31 18.59 9.62 21.44
C LEU A 31 19.35 9.13 20.18
N GLY A 32 19.26 9.88 19.08
CA GLY A 32 20.00 9.64 17.84
C GLY A 32 19.53 8.44 17.04
N GLN A 33 20.43 7.90 16.22
CA GLN A 33 20.19 6.75 15.36
C GLN A 33 19.70 5.54 16.15
N GLY A 34 18.71 4.81 15.58
CA GLY A 34 18.07 3.66 16.22
C GLY A 34 16.80 4.01 17.01
N TRP A 35 16.50 5.28 17.17
CA TRP A 35 15.38 5.77 17.97
C TRP A 35 14.27 6.43 17.16
N LYS A 36 13.91 5.80 16.05
CA LYS A 36 12.77 6.23 15.22
C LYS A 36 12.92 7.65 14.65
N VAL A 37 14.09 7.91 14.07
CA VAL A 37 14.45 9.20 13.45
C VAL A 37 13.58 9.48 12.21
N SER A 38 13.19 8.45 11.46
CA SER A 38 12.37 8.55 10.24
C SER A 38 11.10 7.71 10.33
N PRO A 39 10.12 8.08 11.19
CA PRO A 39 8.91 7.27 11.38
C PRO A 39 7.93 7.34 10.21
N SER A 40 8.00 8.38 9.38
CA SER A 40 7.08 8.67 8.29
C SER A 40 7.78 9.39 7.15
N VAL A 41 7.08 9.51 6.03
CA VAL A 41 7.43 10.41 4.93
C VAL A 41 6.35 11.48 4.77
N VAL A 42 6.73 12.60 4.17
CA VAL A 42 5.78 13.59 3.66
C VAL A 42 5.54 13.25 2.19
N VAL A 43 4.27 13.08 1.82
CA VAL A 43 3.84 12.99 0.43
C VAL A 43 3.18 14.32 0.08
N GLU A 44 3.91 15.15 -0.65
CA GLU A 44 3.47 16.50 -1.01
C GLU A 44 2.17 16.49 -1.82
N ALA A 45 1.40 17.56 -1.71
CA ALA A 45 0.20 17.76 -2.52
C ALA A 45 0.50 17.61 -4.02
N GLY A 46 -0.32 16.84 -4.75
CA GLY A 46 -0.16 16.59 -6.17
C GLY A 46 1.05 15.73 -6.55
N SER A 47 1.74 15.11 -5.60
CA SER A 47 2.94 14.30 -5.86
C SER A 47 2.69 12.80 -5.77
N THR A 48 3.63 12.03 -6.36
CA THR A 48 3.65 10.56 -6.26
C THR A 48 4.92 10.10 -5.55
N PHE A 49 4.73 9.36 -4.47
CA PHE A 49 5.79 8.75 -3.68
C PHE A 49 5.93 7.26 -4.00
N THR A 50 7.16 6.80 -4.23
CA THR A 50 7.46 5.36 -4.38
C THR A 50 7.68 4.73 -3.02
N MET A 51 6.70 3.96 -2.57
CA MET A 51 6.73 3.27 -1.27
C MET A 51 7.70 2.08 -1.27
N ALA A 52 7.72 1.34 -2.37
CA ALA A 52 8.58 0.16 -2.53
C ALA A 52 8.97 -0.05 -3.99
N ASN A 53 10.19 -0.58 -4.17
CA ASN A 53 10.73 -1.02 -5.46
C ASN A 53 11.62 -2.23 -5.22
N ILE A 54 11.00 -3.41 -5.27
CA ILE A 54 11.58 -4.68 -4.83
C ILE A 54 11.96 -5.51 -6.05
N GLN A 55 13.20 -5.95 -6.11
CA GLN A 55 13.62 -6.96 -7.08
C GLN A 55 13.23 -8.35 -6.55
N GLY A 56 12.58 -9.15 -7.41
CA GLY A 56 12.10 -10.47 -7.08
C GLY A 56 12.99 -11.61 -7.57
N PRO A 57 12.50 -12.85 -7.47
CA PRO A 57 11.13 -13.21 -7.08
C PRO A 57 10.85 -13.01 -5.60
N GLY A 58 9.57 -12.78 -5.28
CA GLY A 58 9.16 -12.57 -3.90
C GLY A 58 7.64 -12.55 -3.70
N THR A 59 7.23 -12.35 -2.46
CA THR A 59 5.82 -12.24 -2.08
C THR A 59 5.65 -11.12 -1.08
N ILE A 60 4.73 -10.19 -1.33
CA ILE A 60 4.27 -9.24 -0.33
C ILE A 60 3.37 -10.00 0.65
N GLU A 61 3.68 -9.90 1.94
CA GLU A 61 2.98 -10.62 3.00
C GLU A 61 2.07 -9.70 3.83
N GLN A 62 2.47 -8.43 3.97
CA GLN A 62 1.70 -7.44 4.71
C GLN A 62 2.00 -6.03 4.21
N ILE A 63 0.97 -5.22 4.15
CA ILE A 63 1.06 -3.77 4.00
C ILE A 63 0.40 -3.15 5.22
N TRP A 64 1.15 -2.35 5.99
CA TRP A 64 0.63 -1.54 7.07
C TRP A 64 0.79 -0.07 6.73
N LEU A 65 -0.27 0.71 6.94
CA LEU A 65 -0.28 2.14 6.67
C LEU A 65 -1.00 2.89 7.80
N THR A 66 -0.51 4.09 8.11
CA THR A 66 -1.24 5.10 8.89
C THR A 66 -1.06 6.45 8.19
N PRO A 67 -1.92 6.81 7.24
CA PRO A 67 -1.91 8.10 6.57
C PRO A 67 -2.59 9.16 7.44
N THR A 68 -2.21 10.43 7.23
CA THR A 68 -2.87 11.60 7.84
C THR A 68 -3.60 12.42 6.77
N GLY A 69 -4.25 13.50 7.17
CA GLY A 69 -4.92 14.41 6.24
C GLY A 69 -6.09 13.79 5.50
N ASN A 70 -6.34 14.25 4.30
CA ASN A 70 -7.42 13.75 3.44
C ASN A 70 -6.97 12.48 2.67
N TRP A 71 -6.68 11.42 3.43
CA TRP A 71 -6.15 10.16 2.89
C TRP A 71 -7.07 9.50 1.85
N ARG A 72 -8.39 9.81 1.83
CA ARG A 72 -9.30 9.31 0.77
C ARG A 72 -8.90 9.83 -0.61
N MET A 73 -8.23 11.00 -0.66
CA MET A 73 -7.71 11.62 -1.88
C MET A 73 -6.28 11.16 -2.16
N SER A 74 -6.01 9.88 -2.00
CA SER A 74 -4.73 9.28 -2.41
C SER A 74 -4.95 7.94 -3.11
N ILE A 75 -4.11 7.67 -4.11
CA ILE A 75 -4.24 6.51 -5.00
C ILE A 75 -3.07 5.57 -4.77
N LEU A 76 -3.38 4.36 -4.32
CA LEU A 76 -2.42 3.26 -4.24
C LEU A 76 -2.32 2.58 -5.60
N ARG A 77 -1.08 2.42 -6.11
CA ARG A 77 -0.80 1.63 -7.32
C ARG A 77 0.26 0.58 -7.02
N ILE A 78 0.04 -0.63 -7.55
CA ILE A 78 1.02 -1.72 -7.50
C ILE A 78 1.21 -2.25 -8.92
N TYR A 79 2.47 -2.40 -9.30
CA TYR A 79 2.91 -2.87 -10.61
C TYR A 79 3.73 -4.14 -10.42
N TRP A 80 3.35 -5.20 -11.12
CA TRP A 80 4.07 -6.46 -11.13
C TRP A 80 4.96 -6.59 -12.35
N ASP A 81 6.18 -7.10 -12.15
CA ASP A 81 7.07 -7.58 -13.21
C ASP A 81 7.31 -6.62 -14.37
N ASP A 82 7.55 -5.34 -14.02
CA ASP A 82 7.82 -4.24 -14.95
C ASP A 82 6.67 -3.89 -15.91
N GLN A 83 5.44 -4.25 -15.57
CA GLN A 83 4.26 -3.82 -16.30
C GLN A 83 4.15 -2.29 -16.31
N GLU A 84 3.73 -1.76 -17.46
CA GLU A 84 3.50 -0.32 -17.63
C GLU A 84 2.27 0.15 -16.86
N HIS A 85 1.19 -0.65 -16.91
CA HIS A 85 -0.07 -0.35 -16.22
C HIS A 85 -0.13 -1.02 -14.85
N PRO A 86 -0.70 -0.35 -13.84
CA PRO A 86 -0.83 -0.93 -12.51
C PRO A 86 -1.86 -2.08 -12.50
N SER A 87 -1.52 -3.16 -11.82
CA SER A 87 -2.47 -4.23 -11.52
C SER A 87 -3.37 -3.91 -10.32
N VAL A 88 -2.91 -3.00 -9.45
CA VAL A 88 -3.72 -2.42 -8.37
C VAL A 88 -3.75 -0.93 -8.59
N GLU A 89 -4.96 -0.37 -8.70
CA GLU A 89 -5.19 1.07 -8.76
C GLU A 89 -6.51 1.40 -8.08
N CYS A 90 -6.42 1.98 -6.89
CA CYS A 90 -7.60 2.36 -6.13
C CYS A 90 -7.27 3.40 -5.06
N PRO A 91 -8.25 4.18 -4.61
CA PRO A 91 -8.08 5.02 -3.44
C PRO A 91 -7.68 4.19 -2.23
N ILE A 92 -6.77 4.73 -1.41
CA ILE A 92 -6.20 3.97 -0.30
C ILE A 92 -7.28 3.51 0.69
N GLY A 93 -8.28 4.35 0.96
CA GLY A 93 -9.36 3.99 1.86
C GLY A 93 -10.19 2.81 1.35
N ASP A 94 -10.48 2.79 0.05
CA ASP A 94 -11.26 1.72 -0.59
C ASP A 94 -10.49 0.39 -0.58
N PHE A 95 -9.17 0.42 -0.78
CA PHE A 95 -8.33 -0.76 -0.67
C PHE A 95 -8.42 -1.45 0.70
N PHE A 96 -8.62 -0.66 1.76
CA PHE A 96 -8.74 -1.14 3.14
C PHE A 96 -10.19 -1.16 3.65
N ALA A 97 -11.18 -1.16 2.76
CA ALA A 97 -12.61 -1.19 3.08
C ALA A 97 -13.13 0.03 3.88
N CYS A 98 -12.46 1.18 3.77
CA CYS A 98 -12.84 2.46 4.37
C CYS A 98 -13.15 3.52 3.29
N GLY A 99 -13.99 3.20 2.31
CA GLY A 99 -14.27 4.03 1.13
C GLY A 99 -15.03 5.33 1.40
N TRP A 100 -15.55 5.55 2.60
CA TRP A 100 -16.34 6.74 2.96
C TRP A 100 -15.49 7.92 3.47
N GLY A 101 -14.16 7.80 3.44
CA GLY A 101 -13.27 8.84 3.96
C GLY A 101 -13.26 8.94 5.50
N GLN A 102 -13.77 7.93 6.15
CA GLN A 102 -13.80 7.81 7.61
C GLN A 102 -13.25 6.46 8.03
N TYR A 103 -12.55 6.45 9.16
CA TYR A 103 -12.12 5.19 9.75
C TYR A 103 -13.29 4.41 10.30
N ALA A 104 -13.40 3.15 9.91
CA ALA A 104 -14.31 2.18 10.50
C ALA A 104 -13.49 0.98 10.98
N GLN A 105 -13.90 0.38 12.08
CA GLN A 105 -13.28 -0.85 12.53
C GLN A 105 -13.62 -1.99 11.58
N VAL A 106 -12.62 -2.45 10.84
CA VAL A 106 -12.73 -3.62 9.96
C VAL A 106 -11.89 -4.74 10.55
N SER A 107 -12.42 -5.94 10.59
CA SER A 107 -11.72 -7.12 11.08
C SER A 107 -12.03 -8.31 10.20
N SER A 108 -11.07 -8.69 9.35
CA SER A 108 -11.13 -9.87 8.49
C SER A 108 -9.75 -10.51 8.40
N LEU A 109 -9.66 -11.68 7.76
CA LEU A 109 -8.37 -12.34 7.52
C LEU A 109 -7.50 -11.56 6.52
N ALA A 110 -8.12 -10.84 5.59
CA ALA A 110 -7.43 -10.18 4.52
C ALA A 110 -7.11 -8.71 4.80
N VAL A 111 -8.04 -8.01 5.46
CA VAL A 111 -7.94 -6.57 5.74
C VAL A 111 -8.38 -6.31 7.17
N CYS A 112 -7.62 -5.48 7.87
CA CYS A 112 -7.93 -5.06 9.23
C CYS A 112 -7.66 -3.55 9.37
N VAL A 113 -8.62 -2.81 9.91
CA VAL A 113 -8.47 -1.40 10.30
C VAL A 113 -8.61 -1.32 11.80
N ASN A 114 -7.49 -1.52 12.50
CA ASN A 114 -7.45 -1.69 13.96
C ASN A 114 -5.99 -1.70 14.47
N PRO A 115 -5.65 -1.02 15.57
CA PRO A 115 -6.47 -0.04 16.28
C PRO A 115 -6.56 1.30 15.54
N GLY A 116 -7.63 2.04 15.74
CA GLY A 116 -7.82 3.39 15.21
C GLY A 116 -7.58 3.48 13.71
N SER A 117 -6.62 4.32 13.32
CA SER A 117 -6.30 4.60 11.92
C SER A 117 -5.26 3.68 11.28
N ALA A 118 -4.98 2.52 11.84
CA ALA A 118 -4.02 1.57 11.28
C ALA A 118 -4.68 0.69 10.22
N PHE A 119 -4.35 0.92 8.97
CA PHE A 119 -4.72 0.10 7.82
C PHE A 119 -3.77 -1.09 7.70
N ASN A 120 -4.29 -2.29 7.66
CA ASN A 120 -3.52 -3.52 7.48
C ASN A 120 -4.10 -4.36 6.36
N CYS A 121 -3.24 -4.85 5.48
CA CYS A 121 -3.57 -5.80 4.42
C CYS A 121 -2.67 -7.03 4.55
N TYR A 122 -3.27 -8.20 4.49
CA TYR A 122 -2.61 -9.51 4.60
C TYR A 122 -2.83 -10.37 3.36
N TRP A 123 -3.28 -9.79 2.25
CA TRP A 123 -3.30 -10.48 0.97
C TRP A 123 -1.87 -10.88 0.60
N SER A 124 -1.65 -12.17 0.36
CA SER A 124 -0.39 -12.66 -0.18
C SER A 124 -0.31 -12.30 -1.66
N MET A 125 0.72 -11.54 -2.05
CA MET A 125 0.87 -11.02 -3.41
C MET A 125 2.21 -11.45 -3.99
N PRO A 126 2.27 -12.62 -4.67
CA PRO A 126 3.50 -13.09 -5.31
C PRO A 126 3.84 -12.29 -6.56
N PHE A 127 5.14 -12.15 -6.84
CA PHE A 127 5.67 -11.54 -8.06
C PHE A 127 6.95 -12.27 -8.52
N ALA A 128 7.15 -12.39 -9.83
CA ALA A 128 8.25 -13.18 -10.38
C ALA A 128 9.54 -12.39 -10.56
N LYS A 129 9.46 -11.09 -10.91
CA LYS A 129 10.63 -10.27 -11.24
C LYS A 129 10.72 -9.01 -10.40
N ARG A 130 9.63 -8.29 -10.23
CA ARG A 130 9.64 -6.98 -9.56
C ARG A 130 8.29 -6.62 -8.98
N CYS A 131 8.31 -5.93 -7.84
CA CYS A 131 7.16 -5.24 -7.30
C CYS A 131 7.49 -3.76 -7.14
N ARG A 132 6.73 -2.88 -7.78
CA ARG A 132 6.78 -1.43 -7.55
C ARG A 132 5.45 -0.96 -6.96
N MET A 133 5.51 -0.26 -5.83
CA MET A 133 4.33 0.33 -5.18
C MET A 133 4.49 1.84 -5.12
N THR A 134 3.44 2.57 -5.47
CA THR A 134 3.39 4.03 -5.38
C THR A 134 2.13 4.49 -4.66
N LEU A 135 2.23 5.64 -4.02
CA LEU A 135 1.11 6.39 -3.48
C LEU A 135 1.13 7.78 -4.08
N GLU A 136 0.07 8.16 -4.77
CA GLU A 136 -0.14 9.51 -5.28
C GLU A 136 -1.08 10.26 -4.34
N ASN A 137 -0.68 11.43 -3.89
CA ASN A 137 -1.52 12.33 -3.12
C ASN A 137 -2.18 13.33 -4.09
N ILE A 138 -3.47 13.18 -4.33
CA ILE A 138 -4.25 14.08 -5.19
C ILE A 138 -5.03 15.14 -4.40
N ALA A 139 -4.80 15.25 -3.08
CA ALA A 139 -5.33 16.33 -2.25
C ALA A 139 -4.52 17.62 -2.43
N ASP A 140 -5.09 18.73 -1.95
CA ASP A 140 -4.46 20.06 -1.96
C ASP A 140 -3.48 20.28 -0.79
N GLU A 141 -3.35 19.30 0.12
CA GLU A 141 -2.54 19.37 1.31
C GLU A 141 -1.55 18.21 1.37
N ASP A 142 -0.41 18.44 1.99
CA ASP A 142 0.59 17.40 2.25
C ASP A 142 0.06 16.34 3.21
N MET A 143 0.50 15.09 2.98
CA MET A 143 0.14 13.95 3.82
C MET A 143 1.38 13.40 4.51
N TYR A 144 1.29 13.14 5.82
CA TYR A 144 2.25 12.26 6.49
C TYR A 144 1.82 10.81 6.34
N LEU A 145 2.71 10.00 5.81
CA LEU A 145 2.50 8.57 5.63
C LEU A 145 3.47 7.78 6.52
N TYR A 146 2.92 7.11 7.53
CA TYR A 146 3.61 6.05 8.27
C TYR A 146 3.32 4.75 7.54
N TYR A 147 4.34 3.94 7.22
CA TYR A 147 4.10 2.68 6.52
C TYR A 147 5.15 1.63 6.79
N GLN A 148 4.75 0.39 6.61
CA GLN A 148 5.64 -0.77 6.60
C GLN A 148 5.12 -1.80 5.61
N ILE A 149 6.00 -2.31 4.75
CA ILE A 149 5.72 -3.37 3.79
C ILE A 149 6.62 -4.54 4.14
N ASN A 150 6.01 -5.64 4.57
CA ASN A 150 6.70 -6.89 4.86
C ASN A 150 6.61 -7.82 3.66
N TYR A 151 7.73 -8.42 3.28
CA TYR A 151 7.82 -9.32 2.13
C TYR A 151 8.84 -10.42 2.34
N SER A 152 8.71 -11.49 1.58
CA SER A 152 9.68 -12.57 1.49
C SER A 152 10.40 -12.53 0.14
N GLU A 153 11.71 -12.79 0.14
CA GLU A 153 12.52 -13.05 -1.04
C GLU A 153 12.67 -14.56 -1.18
N ALA A 154 11.82 -15.15 -2.01
CA ALA A 154 11.81 -16.60 -2.25
C ALA A 154 11.22 -16.88 -3.64
N PRO A 155 11.59 -18.01 -4.28
CA PRO A 155 10.94 -18.45 -5.50
C PRO A 155 9.42 -18.53 -5.30
N VAL A 156 8.67 -18.10 -6.30
CA VAL A 156 7.21 -18.25 -6.35
C VAL A 156 6.83 -19.39 -7.28
N ALA A 157 5.69 -20.00 -7.05
CA ALA A 157 5.20 -21.09 -7.89
C ALA A 157 4.94 -20.57 -9.32
N ASN A 158 5.25 -21.37 -10.33
CA ASN A 158 5.08 -20.99 -11.75
C ASN A 158 3.61 -20.70 -12.12
N ASN A 159 2.67 -21.21 -11.37
CA ASN A 159 1.23 -20.98 -11.53
C ASN A 159 0.65 -20.02 -10.49
N ALA A 160 1.48 -19.25 -9.79
CA ALA A 160 1.01 -18.24 -8.88
C ALA A 160 0.25 -17.14 -9.63
N ALA A 161 -0.93 -16.79 -9.13
CA ALA A 161 -1.71 -15.70 -9.68
C ALA A 161 -1.26 -14.37 -9.09
N TYR A 162 -1.26 -13.32 -9.90
CA TYR A 162 -1.01 -11.96 -9.45
C TYR A 162 -2.25 -11.37 -8.78
N PHE A 163 -2.03 -10.54 -7.78
CA PHE A 163 -3.10 -9.80 -7.14
C PHE A 163 -3.49 -8.58 -7.98
N HIS A 164 -4.80 -8.39 -8.17
CA HIS A 164 -5.38 -7.26 -8.88
C HIS A 164 -6.44 -6.59 -8.01
N ALA A 165 -6.53 -5.27 -8.09
CA ALA A 165 -7.62 -4.50 -7.51
C ALA A 165 -7.90 -3.26 -8.35
N GLN A 166 -9.19 -3.01 -8.62
CA GLN A 166 -9.66 -1.87 -9.39
C GLN A 166 -10.71 -1.10 -8.60
N PHE A 167 -10.75 0.20 -8.80
CA PHE A 167 -11.79 1.06 -8.28
C PHE A 167 -12.73 1.46 -9.40
N ARG A 168 -14.03 1.35 -9.11
CA ARG A 168 -15.11 1.86 -9.99
C ARG A 168 -16.11 2.63 -9.14
N SER A 169 -16.60 3.73 -9.68
CA SER A 169 -17.63 4.54 -9.02
C SER A 169 -18.63 5.05 -10.03
N THR A 170 -19.90 4.99 -9.67
CA THR A 170 -21.00 5.61 -10.44
C THR A 170 -21.91 6.38 -9.48
N ASN A 171 -22.04 7.68 -9.71
CA ASN A 171 -22.89 8.55 -8.92
C ASN A 171 -23.51 9.67 -9.79
N PRO A 172 -24.83 9.78 -9.88
CA PRO A 172 -25.82 8.89 -9.29
C PRO A 172 -25.92 7.54 -10.03
N LEU A 173 -26.27 6.50 -9.28
CA LEU A 173 -26.62 5.22 -9.87
C LEU A 173 -28.04 5.31 -10.47
N THR A 174 -28.22 4.91 -11.73
CA THR A 174 -29.51 4.94 -12.39
C THR A 174 -30.43 3.87 -11.78
N TYR A 175 -31.65 4.27 -11.50
CA TYR A 175 -32.63 3.38 -10.86
C TYR A 175 -32.91 2.13 -11.70
N LYS A 176 -32.74 0.96 -11.09
CA LYS A 176 -32.89 -0.38 -11.69
C LYS A 176 -31.90 -0.75 -12.79
N GLU A 177 -30.88 0.04 -13.07
CA GLU A 177 -29.77 -0.39 -13.93
C GLU A 177 -28.80 -1.31 -13.20
N VAL A 178 -28.20 -2.22 -13.96
CA VAL A 178 -27.15 -3.11 -13.45
C VAL A 178 -25.86 -2.33 -13.30
N TYR A 179 -25.28 -2.40 -12.12
CA TYR A 179 -23.93 -1.88 -11.88
C TYR A 179 -22.88 -2.96 -12.15
N THR A 180 -21.99 -2.71 -13.09
CA THR A 180 -20.89 -3.64 -13.40
C THR A 180 -19.78 -3.53 -12.35
N ILE A 181 -19.63 -4.57 -11.53
CA ILE A 181 -18.56 -4.67 -10.54
C ILE A 181 -17.23 -4.98 -11.22
N VAL A 182 -17.23 -5.99 -12.10
CA VAL A 182 -16.05 -6.42 -12.85
C VAL A 182 -16.47 -7.00 -14.19
N ASP A 183 -15.69 -6.73 -15.24
CA ASP A 183 -15.91 -7.26 -16.60
C ASP A 183 -14.56 -7.34 -17.34
N GLY A 184 -14.57 -7.97 -18.51
CA GLY A 184 -13.43 -8.03 -19.42
C GLY A 184 -12.21 -8.76 -18.87
N ILE A 185 -12.35 -9.61 -17.86
CA ILE A 185 -11.26 -10.41 -17.32
C ILE A 185 -11.15 -11.72 -18.10
N GLU A 186 -9.97 -11.95 -18.66
CA GLU A 186 -9.61 -13.19 -19.35
C GLU A 186 -8.47 -13.90 -18.60
N GLY A 187 -8.57 -15.23 -18.47
CA GLY A 187 -7.56 -16.06 -17.81
C GLY A 187 -8.10 -16.93 -16.69
N HIS A 188 -7.19 -17.40 -15.84
CA HIS A 188 -7.50 -18.21 -14.66
C HIS A 188 -7.23 -17.41 -13.39
N GLY A 189 -8.19 -17.38 -12.49
CA GLY A 189 -8.06 -16.66 -11.22
C GLY A 189 -9.25 -16.89 -10.31
N HIS A 190 -9.25 -16.15 -9.20
CA HIS A 190 -10.32 -16.16 -8.22
C HIS A 190 -10.82 -14.73 -7.99
N TYR A 191 -12.13 -14.54 -8.06
CA TYR A 191 -12.74 -13.32 -7.57
C TYR A 191 -12.75 -13.35 -6.04
N ALA A 192 -11.98 -12.45 -5.43
CA ALA A 192 -11.77 -12.45 -3.98
C ALA A 192 -12.84 -11.65 -3.23
N GLY A 193 -13.52 -10.72 -3.90
CA GLY A 193 -14.60 -9.94 -3.31
C GLY A 193 -14.66 -8.48 -3.76
N THR A 194 -15.62 -7.78 -3.18
CA THR A 194 -15.89 -6.34 -3.38
C THR A 194 -16.20 -5.71 -2.04
#